data_d730db9db625de33ea7bfed981992a25
#
_entry.id   d730db9db625de33ea7bfed981992a25
#
_cell.length_a   1.000
_cell.length_b   1.000
_cell.length_c   1.000
_cell.angle_alpha   90.00
_cell.angle_beta   90.00
_cell.angle_gamma   90.00
#
_symmetry.space_group_name_H-M   'P 1'
#
loop_
_entity.id
_entity.type
_entity.pdbx_description
1 polymer ?
#
loop_
_entity_poly.entity_id
_entity_poly.type
_entity_poly.pdbx_seq_one_letter_code
_entity_poly.pdbx_strand_id
1 'polypeptide(L)'
;YVFLIQAFRDEKSISDRIKVLLNFPPAGHSALDSEIEKIEKVDNISYAEKQKLAIKTAVNKGILILTGGPGTGKTTTLKGILRLFQSEGLDISLAAPTGRAAKRMTELTGKEAKTIHRLLEVEWDEHDRPTFKRNIRNPLECEALILDELSMVDISLFASLLNALPLGCRLIMLGDSDQLPPVGAGNVLHDLIESRLLPVVELKEVFRQSMGSLIVTNAHRIVNGEKIVTDRKDGDFFLMERQTPALAAKTIAELYAERLPRAYSYSPLRDIQVLCPSKKGEAGTVNLNKILQSLVNPPSDNKNELNSGFRLFREGDKVMQIKNNYDIHWDSDKESGEGIFNGDIGIIEKIDLKSETAFISFDDRTAQYAKEQMTELELAYAVTVHKSQGSEFKAVIMPVVNVIPQLCYRNLLYTAVTRAKELMIIVGTKDEVVKMAANDKKTRRYSALKKLLLNDAAPAILGTTGI
;
A
#
# COMPACT_ATOMS: atom_id res chain seq x y z
N TYR A 1 -12.71 9.81 27.26
CA TYR A 1 -11.51 9.57 26.43
C TYR A 1 -10.68 10.85 26.40
N VAL A 2 -9.36 10.71 26.47
CA VAL A 2 -8.39 11.81 26.29
C VAL A 2 -7.79 11.65 24.90
N PHE A 3 -7.83 12.70 24.09
CA PHE A 3 -7.25 12.74 22.75
C PHE A 3 -6.17 13.81 22.67
N LEU A 4 -5.21 13.63 21.79
CA LEU A 4 -4.36 14.73 21.32
C LEU A 4 -5.27 15.72 20.58
N ILE A 5 -5.18 17.01 20.92
CA ILE A 5 -6.04 18.07 20.36
C ILE A 5 -6.03 18.04 18.83
N GLN A 6 -4.86 17.88 18.21
CA GLN A 6 -4.75 17.87 16.76
C GLN A 6 -5.47 16.66 16.15
N ALA A 7 -5.28 15.46 16.70
CA ALA A 7 -5.95 14.26 16.23
C ALA A 7 -7.49 14.39 16.30
N PHE A 8 -8.02 14.99 17.37
CA PHE A 8 -9.45 15.23 17.48
C PHE A 8 -9.96 16.28 16.48
N ARG A 9 -9.17 17.34 16.22
CA ARG A 9 -9.49 18.34 15.19
C ARG A 9 -9.53 17.72 13.80
N ASP A 10 -8.56 16.88 13.49
CA ASP A 10 -8.49 16.17 12.21
C ASP A 10 -9.70 15.23 12.03
N GLU A 11 -10.06 14.43 13.04
CA GLU A 11 -11.26 13.58 13.01
C GLU A 11 -12.55 14.39 12.86
N LYS A 12 -12.65 15.54 13.53
CA LYS A 12 -13.80 16.44 13.38
C LYS A 12 -13.86 17.02 11.98
N SER A 13 -12.73 17.50 11.45
CA SER A 13 -12.64 18.01 10.08
C SER A 13 -13.07 16.96 9.05
N ILE A 14 -12.60 15.70 9.19
CA ILE A 14 -13.04 14.59 8.34
C ILE A 14 -14.55 14.42 8.39
N SER A 15 -15.12 14.36 9.61
CA SER A 15 -16.57 14.19 9.79
C SER A 15 -17.36 15.31 9.12
N ASP A 16 -16.97 16.56 9.35
CA ASP A 16 -17.66 17.74 8.80
C ASP A 16 -17.57 17.75 7.26
N ARG A 17 -16.39 17.47 6.69
CA ARG A 17 -16.19 17.44 5.23
C ARG A 17 -16.95 16.30 4.56
N ILE A 18 -16.98 15.11 5.15
CA ILE A 18 -17.76 13.98 4.63
C ILE A 18 -19.26 14.33 4.60
N LYS A 19 -19.79 14.90 5.67
CA LYS A 19 -21.20 15.35 5.72
C LYS A 19 -21.51 16.40 4.65
N VAL A 20 -20.59 17.33 4.43
CA VAL A 20 -20.73 18.32 3.35
C VAL A 20 -20.75 17.62 1.98
N LEU A 21 -19.82 16.73 1.69
CA LEU A 21 -19.78 16.01 0.40
C LEU A 21 -21.06 15.20 0.14
N LEU A 22 -21.62 14.57 1.16
CA LEU A 22 -22.88 13.82 1.05
C LEU A 22 -24.10 14.70 0.72
N ASN A 23 -24.06 16.01 1.06
CA ASN A 23 -25.12 16.94 0.74
C ASN A 23 -25.07 17.50 -0.70
N PHE A 24 -24.01 17.21 -1.45
CA PHE A 24 -23.83 17.64 -2.83
C PHE A 24 -23.61 16.42 -3.77
N PRO A 25 -24.62 15.53 -3.88
CA PRO A 25 -24.51 14.40 -4.80
C PRO A 25 -24.49 14.91 -6.25
N PRO A 26 -23.79 14.21 -7.17
CA PRO A 26 -23.83 14.54 -8.59
C PRO A 26 -25.24 14.38 -9.16
N ALA A 27 -25.48 14.99 -10.32
CA ALA A 27 -26.70 14.75 -11.07
C ALA A 27 -26.83 13.26 -11.43
N GLY A 28 -28.03 12.71 -11.30
CA GLY A 28 -28.28 11.31 -11.63
C GLY A 28 -28.11 11.02 -13.13
N HIS A 29 -27.63 9.84 -13.47
CA HIS A 29 -27.41 9.40 -14.85
C HIS A 29 -28.44 8.32 -15.21
N SER A 30 -29.30 8.58 -16.23
CA SER A 30 -30.43 7.71 -16.57
C SER A 30 -30.09 6.50 -17.44
N ALA A 31 -28.91 6.47 -18.09
CA ALA A 31 -28.56 5.46 -19.09
C ALA A 31 -27.39 4.52 -18.67
N LEU A 32 -27.09 4.45 -17.36
CA LEU A 32 -25.91 3.72 -16.85
C LEU A 32 -25.85 2.26 -17.26
N ASP A 33 -26.97 1.55 -17.27
CA ASP A 33 -26.97 0.14 -17.64
C ASP A 33 -26.49 -0.07 -19.07
N SER A 34 -26.97 0.76 -20.00
CA SER A 34 -26.55 0.66 -21.41
C SER A 34 -25.08 1.05 -21.62
N GLU A 35 -24.55 1.97 -20.81
CA GLU A 35 -23.14 2.36 -20.88
C GLU A 35 -22.22 1.30 -20.28
N ILE A 36 -22.62 0.68 -19.17
CA ILE A 36 -21.89 -0.47 -18.60
C ILE A 36 -21.85 -1.62 -19.62
N GLU A 37 -22.97 -1.93 -20.28
CA GLU A 37 -23.02 -2.96 -21.33
C GLU A 37 -22.09 -2.63 -22.52
N LYS A 38 -21.99 -1.36 -22.92
CA LYS A 38 -21.06 -0.94 -23.95
C LYS A 38 -19.60 -1.17 -23.52
N ILE A 39 -19.26 -0.82 -22.28
CA ILE A 39 -17.92 -1.05 -21.72
C ILE A 39 -17.62 -2.55 -21.67
N GLU A 40 -18.57 -3.38 -21.19
CA GLU A 40 -18.43 -4.84 -21.16
C GLU A 40 -18.10 -5.42 -22.55
N LYS A 41 -18.79 -4.91 -23.60
CA LYS A 41 -18.54 -5.34 -24.99
C LYS A 41 -17.18 -4.88 -25.52
N VAL A 42 -16.80 -3.63 -25.26
CA VAL A 42 -15.53 -3.06 -25.74
C VAL A 42 -14.33 -3.75 -25.08
N ASP A 43 -14.41 -4.03 -23.78
CA ASP A 43 -13.32 -4.63 -23.00
C ASP A 43 -13.34 -6.15 -23.02
N ASN A 44 -14.36 -6.76 -23.63
CA ASN A 44 -14.62 -8.21 -23.63
C ASN A 44 -14.61 -8.80 -22.21
N ILE A 45 -15.29 -8.13 -21.29
CA ILE A 45 -15.44 -8.51 -19.89
C ILE A 45 -16.91 -8.56 -19.50
N SER A 46 -17.21 -9.23 -18.40
CA SER A 46 -18.54 -9.20 -17.77
C SER A 46 -18.37 -8.85 -16.30
N TYR A 47 -18.99 -7.76 -15.87
CA TYR A 47 -18.98 -7.35 -14.46
C TYR A 47 -19.95 -8.20 -13.65
N ALA A 48 -19.50 -8.66 -12.49
CA ALA A 48 -20.39 -9.26 -11.50
C ALA A 48 -21.37 -8.21 -10.93
N GLU A 49 -22.49 -8.67 -10.36
CA GLU A 49 -23.55 -7.77 -9.86
C GLU A 49 -23.01 -6.71 -8.87
N LYS A 50 -22.13 -7.10 -7.94
CA LYS A 50 -21.51 -6.15 -7.00
C LYS A 50 -20.57 -5.17 -7.68
N GLN A 51 -19.89 -5.54 -8.74
CA GLN A 51 -19.06 -4.63 -9.52
C GLN A 51 -19.94 -3.62 -10.27
N LYS A 52 -21.03 -4.06 -10.89
CA LYS A 52 -22.04 -3.17 -11.52
C LYS A 52 -22.63 -2.21 -10.47
N LEU A 53 -22.96 -2.73 -9.28
CA LEU A 53 -23.45 -1.89 -8.18
C LEU A 53 -22.43 -0.82 -7.78
N ALA A 54 -21.15 -1.18 -7.67
CA ALA A 54 -20.09 -0.22 -7.32
C ALA A 54 -19.95 0.87 -8.39
N ILE A 55 -19.94 0.50 -9.66
CA ILE A 55 -19.88 1.43 -10.79
C ILE A 55 -21.07 2.40 -10.76
N LYS A 56 -22.30 1.87 -10.65
CA LYS A 56 -23.52 2.69 -10.56
C LYS A 56 -23.50 3.62 -9.34
N THR A 57 -23.01 3.12 -8.19
CA THR A 57 -22.93 3.91 -6.96
C THR A 57 -21.92 5.04 -7.10
N ALA A 58 -20.76 4.78 -7.71
CA ALA A 58 -19.73 5.80 -7.95
C ALA A 58 -20.27 6.97 -8.77
N VAL A 59 -21.03 6.68 -9.83
CA VAL A 59 -21.60 7.70 -10.72
C VAL A 59 -22.76 8.45 -10.05
N ASN A 60 -23.71 7.73 -9.46
CA ASN A 60 -24.95 8.34 -8.96
C ASN A 60 -24.82 8.98 -7.57
N LYS A 61 -23.93 8.49 -6.72
CA LYS A 61 -23.75 9.02 -5.35
C LYS A 61 -22.54 9.95 -5.22
N GLY A 62 -21.60 9.88 -6.15
CA GLY A 62 -20.37 10.67 -6.12
C GLY A 62 -19.41 10.35 -4.98
N ILE A 63 -19.79 9.50 -4.04
CA ILE A 63 -18.94 9.01 -2.97
C ILE A 63 -19.12 7.49 -2.83
N LEU A 64 -18.01 6.76 -2.75
CA LEU A 64 -18.01 5.30 -2.66
C LEU A 64 -16.78 4.80 -1.92
N ILE A 65 -16.96 3.83 -1.04
CA ILE A 65 -15.89 2.97 -0.54
C ILE A 65 -16.01 1.60 -1.22
N LEU A 66 -14.99 1.24 -1.99
CA LEU A 66 -14.86 -0.07 -2.63
C LEU A 66 -13.82 -0.90 -1.86
N THR A 67 -14.27 -1.94 -1.18
CA THR A 67 -13.40 -2.81 -0.38
C THR A 67 -13.46 -4.26 -0.85
N GLY A 68 -12.46 -5.05 -0.51
CA GLY A 68 -12.40 -6.48 -0.82
C GLY A 68 -10.96 -7.01 -0.83
N GLY A 69 -10.81 -8.31 -0.69
CA GLY A 69 -9.53 -9.01 -0.67
C GLY A 69 -8.87 -9.15 -2.06
N PRO A 70 -7.79 -9.93 -2.14
CA PRO A 70 -7.13 -10.23 -3.42
C PRO A 70 -8.03 -11.06 -4.32
N GLY A 71 -7.93 -10.87 -5.63
CA GLY A 71 -8.69 -11.64 -6.63
C GLY A 71 -10.19 -11.30 -6.73
N THR A 72 -10.69 -10.29 -6.01
CA THR A 72 -12.11 -9.90 -6.03
C THR A 72 -12.48 -8.90 -7.12
N GLY A 73 -11.52 -8.46 -7.93
CA GLY A 73 -11.78 -7.59 -9.08
C GLY A 73 -11.90 -6.10 -8.78
N LYS A 74 -11.33 -5.60 -7.68
CA LYS A 74 -11.26 -4.15 -7.38
C LYS A 74 -10.70 -3.35 -8.56
N THR A 75 -9.59 -3.79 -9.12
CA THR A 75 -8.94 -3.12 -10.26
C THR A 75 -9.83 -3.08 -11.51
N THR A 76 -10.55 -4.17 -11.80
CA THR A 76 -11.48 -4.24 -12.93
C THR A 76 -12.63 -3.25 -12.72
N THR A 77 -13.18 -3.19 -11.52
CA THR A 77 -14.25 -2.25 -11.15
C THR A 77 -13.76 -0.80 -11.24
N LEU A 78 -12.53 -0.52 -10.78
CA LEU A 78 -11.91 0.79 -10.89
C LEU A 78 -11.80 1.25 -12.36
N LYS A 79 -11.33 0.37 -13.25
CA LYS A 79 -11.25 0.66 -14.69
C LYS A 79 -12.63 1.00 -15.28
N GLY A 80 -13.69 0.30 -14.87
CA GLY A 80 -15.04 0.60 -15.28
C GLY A 80 -15.52 1.99 -14.81
N ILE A 81 -15.26 2.33 -13.53
CA ILE A 81 -15.58 3.65 -12.99
C ILE A 81 -14.82 4.73 -13.77
N LEU A 82 -13.51 4.53 -13.97
CA LEU A 82 -12.66 5.49 -14.67
C LEU A 82 -13.14 5.75 -16.11
N ARG A 83 -13.50 4.71 -16.84
CA ARG A 83 -14.04 4.85 -18.20
C ARG A 83 -15.34 5.64 -18.27
N LEU A 84 -16.25 5.40 -17.32
CA LEU A 84 -17.50 6.17 -17.25
C LEU A 84 -17.21 7.65 -16.94
N PHE A 85 -16.34 7.93 -15.97
CA PHE A 85 -15.97 9.31 -15.66
C PHE A 85 -15.30 10.02 -16.84
N GLN A 86 -14.46 9.30 -17.61
CA GLN A 86 -13.86 9.81 -18.83
C GLN A 86 -14.90 10.06 -19.94
N SER A 87 -15.91 9.19 -20.08
CA SER A 87 -16.99 9.39 -21.06
C SER A 87 -17.91 10.57 -20.71
N GLU A 88 -18.03 10.90 -19.42
CA GLU A 88 -18.70 12.11 -18.93
C GLU A 88 -17.84 13.37 -19.08
N GLY A 89 -16.58 13.26 -19.51
CA GLY A 89 -15.66 14.38 -19.71
C GLY A 89 -15.12 14.98 -18.41
N LEU A 90 -15.18 14.24 -17.29
CA LEU A 90 -14.74 14.73 -15.99
C LEU A 90 -13.22 14.87 -15.91
N ASP A 91 -12.74 15.92 -15.24
CA ASP A 91 -11.36 15.99 -14.81
C ASP A 91 -11.12 15.10 -13.58
N ILE A 92 -10.30 14.05 -13.80
CA ILE A 92 -10.09 12.97 -12.83
C ILE A 92 -8.66 13.04 -12.31
N SER A 93 -8.50 13.13 -11.01
CA SER A 93 -7.24 12.92 -10.31
C SER A 93 -7.17 11.50 -9.71
N LEU A 94 -6.00 10.86 -9.83
CA LEU A 94 -5.71 9.57 -9.24
C LEU A 94 -4.66 9.74 -8.14
N ALA A 95 -4.89 9.15 -6.97
CA ALA A 95 -3.98 9.27 -5.84
C ALA A 95 -3.80 7.97 -5.06
N ALA A 96 -2.62 7.83 -4.43
CA ALA A 96 -2.32 6.75 -3.51
C ALA A 96 -1.39 7.25 -2.38
N PRO A 97 -1.31 6.55 -1.23
CA PRO A 97 -0.47 7.00 -0.12
C PRO A 97 1.03 6.87 -0.37
N THR A 98 1.47 5.96 -1.25
CA THR A 98 2.88 5.68 -1.53
C THR A 98 3.20 5.80 -3.01
N GLY A 99 4.47 6.08 -3.34
CA GLY A 99 4.94 6.17 -4.72
C GLY A 99 4.70 4.89 -5.52
N ARG A 100 4.93 3.73 -4.90
CA ARG A 100 4.68 2.42 -5.54
C ARG A 100 3.22 2.16 -5.85
N ALA A 101 2.34 2.48 -4.91
CA ALA A 101 0.91 2.34 -5.15
C ALA A 101 0.44 3.29 -6.26
N ALA A 102 0.95 4.53 -6.29
CA ALA A 102 0.67 5.49 -7.36
C ALA A 102 1.20 5.00 -8.72
N LYS A 103 2.46 4.53 -8.79
CA LYS A 103 3.03 3.94 -10.02
C LYS A 103 2.20 2.76 -10.52
N ARG A 104 1.85 1.83 -9.62
CA ARG A 104 0.98 0.71 -9.98
C ARG A 104 -0.38 1.16 -10.51
N MET A 105 -0.97 2.17 -9.89
CA MET A 105 -2.24 2.74 -10.34
C MET A 105 -2.11 3.34 -11.74
N THR A 106 -1.00 4.04 -12.04
CA THR A 106 -0.67 4.54 -13.37
C THR A 106 -0.56 3.41 -14.40
N GLU A 107 0.20 2.36 -14.09
CA GLU A 107 0.36 1.19 -14.97
C GLU A 107 -0.97 0.48 -15.29
N LEU A 108 -1.83 0.37 -14.28
CA LEU A 108 -3.13 -0.31 -14.41
C LEU A 108 -4.18 0.52 -15.16
N THR A 109 -4.14 1.84 -15.02
CA THR A 109 -5.17 2.74 -15.58
C THR A 109 -4.74 3.46 -16.84
N GLY A 110 -3.43 3.54 -17.11
CA GLY A 110 -2.87 4.34 -18.20
C GLY A 110 -2.92 5.86 -17.96
N LYS A 111 -3.44 6.31 -16.79
CA LYS A 111 -3.50 7.73 -16.38
C LYS A 111 -2.55 7.97 -15.22
N GLU A 112 -1.80 9.07 -15.26
CA GLU A 112 -0.86 9.43 -14.20
C GLU A 112 -1.56 9.49 -12.83
N ALA A 113 -1.06 8.73 -11.86
CA ALA A 113 -1.46 8.80 -10.47
C ALA A 113 -0.33 9.41 -9.64
N LYS A 114 -0.68 10.23 -8.65
CA LYS A 114 0.26 10.91 -7.76
C LYS A 114 0.17 10.36 -6.34
N THR A 115 1.22 10.53 -5.56
CA THR A 115 1.06 10.35 -4.11
C THR A 115 0.16 11.45 -3.56
N ILE A 116 -0.58 11.16 -2.47
CA ILE A 116 -1.43 12.18 -1.82
C ILE A 116 -0.59 13.43 -1.49
N HIS A 117 0.64 13.26 -1.01
CA HIS A 117 1.54 14.37 -0.72
C HIS A 117 1.86 15.22 -1.96
N ARG A 118 2.19 14.60 -3.11
CA ARG A 118 2.42 15.33 -4.36
C ARG A 118 1.15 15.98 -4.90
N LEU A 119 0.00 15.31 -4.77
CA LEU A 119 -1.28 15.88 -5.17
C LEU A 119 -1.62 17.13 -4.37
N LEU A 120 -1.30 17.13 -3.06
CA LEU A 120 -1.51 18.27 -2.17
C LEU A 120 -0.40 19.33 -2.23
N GLU A 121 0.62 19.14 -3.08
CA GLU A 121 1.77 20.04 -3.22
C GLU A 121 2.42 20.30 -1.85
N VAL A 122 2.97 19.22 -1.25
CA VAL A 122 3.59 19.27 0.07
C VAL A 122 4.80 20.20 0.10
N GLU A 123 4.90 21.00 1.13
CA GLU A 123 6.09 21.76 1.55
C GLU A 123 6.45 21.37 2.98
N TRP A 124 7.69 21.55 3.36
CA TRP A 124 8.17 21.22 4.70
C TRP A 124 8.49 22.53 5.45
N ASP A 125 7.99 22.62 6.68
CA ASP A 125 8.33 23.76 7.55
C ASP A 125 9.75 23.57 8.16
N GLU A 126 10.23 24.59 8.85
CA GLU A 126 11.53 24.58 9.52
C GLU A 126 11.69 23.47 10.59
N HIS A 127 10.63 22.76 10.93
CA HIS A 127 10.56 21.68 11.91
C HIS A 127 10.30 20.30 11.26
N ASP A 128 10.56 20.16 9.95
CA ASP A 128 10.28 18.93 9.18
C ASP A 128 8.81 18.45 9.25
N ARG A 129 7.83 19.38 9.40
CA ARG A 129 6.42 19.04 9.37
C ARG A 129 5.82 19.35 8.00
N PRO A 130 5.01 18.42 7.43
CA PRO A 130 4.41 18.67 6.14
C PRO A 130 3.32 19.75 6.25
N THR A 131 3.39 20.72 5.37
CA THR A 131 2.33 21.68 5.06
C THR A 131 1.89 21.50 3.63
N PHE A 132 0.66 21.86 3.29
CA PHE A 132 0.09 21.59 1.98
C PHE A 132 -0.40 22.87 1.34
N LYS A 133 0.04 23.15 0.10
CA LYS A 133 -0.43 24.29 -0.70
C LYS A 133 -1.90 24.14 -1.08
N ARG A 134 -2.31 22.90 -1.43
CA ARG A 134 -3.70 22.57 -1.72
C ARG A 134 -4.46 22.36 -0.40
N ASN A 135 -5.51 23.15 -0.21
CA ASN A 135 -6.30 23.17 1.01
C ASN A 135 -7.66 23.86 0.73
N ILE A 136 -8.47 24.15 1.76
CA ILE A 136 -9.80 24.74 1.59
C ILE A 136 -9.81 26.11 0.88
N ARG A 137 -8.69 26.87 0.95
CA ARG A 137 -8.57 28.19 0.29
C ARG A 137 -7.98 28.07 -1.11
N ASN A 138 -7.28 26.99 -1.40
CA ASN A 138 -6.68 26.65 -2.68
C ASN A 138 -6.98 25.19 -3.00
N PRO A 139 -8.23 24.85 -3.39
CA PRO A 139 -8.63 23.47 -3.59
C PRO A 139 -7.95 22.83 -4.82
N LEU A 140 -8.07 21.52 -4.91
CA LEU A 140 -7.70 20.77 -6.10
C LEU A 140 -8.60 21.15 -7.28
N GLU A 141 -8.05 21.06 -8.48
CA GLU A 141 -8.74 21.36 -9.72
C GLU A 141 -9.23 20.06 -10.39
N CYS A 142 -10.02 19.27 -9.65
CA CYS A 142 -10.57 18.03 -10.20
C CYS A 142 -12.05 17.87 -9.87
N GLU A 143 -12.79 17.21 -10.75
CA GLU A 143 -14.21 16.88 -10.58
C GLU A 143 -14.41 15.50 -9.98
N ALA A 144 -13.40 14.63 -10.07
CA ALA A 144 -13.38 13.33 -9.43
C ALA A 144 -11.99 12.99 -8.88
N LEU A 145 -11.94 12.49 -7.66
CA LEU A 145 -10.74 11.93 -7.04
C LEU A 145 -10.95 10.44 -6.80
N ILE A 146 -10.04 9.63 -7.31
CA ILE A 146 -9.96 8.20 -7.03
C ILE A 146 -8.73 7.96 -6.16
N LEU A 147 -8.96 7.45 -4.95
CA LEU A 147 -7.95 7.19 -3.94
C LEU A 147 -7.80 5.69 -3.71
N ASP A 148 -6.64 5.13 -4.02
CA ASP A 148 -6.35 3.71 -3.74
C ASP A 148 -5.53 3.53 -2.45
N GLU A 149 -5.52 2.31 -1.92
CA GLU A 149 -4.81 1.91 -0.68
C GLU A 149 -5.19 2.77 0.54
N LEU A 150 -6.49 3.12 0.71
CA LEU A 150 -6.98 3.94 1.83
C LEU A 150 -6.64 3.33 3.20
N SER A 151 -6.43 2.02 3.30
CA SER A 151 -6.00 1.33 4.53
C SER A 151 -4.69 1.88 5.11
N MET A 152 -3.84 2.51 4.28
CA MET A 152 -2.56 3.09 4.69
C MET A 152 -2.64 4.56 5.08
N VAL A 153 -3.77 5.22 4.87
CA VAL A 153 -3.94 6.67 5.08
C VAL A 153 -4.35 6.96 6.51
N ASP A 154 -3.56 7.75 7.22
CA ASP A 154 -3.86 8.20 8.58
C ASP A 154 -4.84 9.38 8.62
N ILE A 155 -5.32 9.74 9.82
CA ILE A 155 -6.33 10.80 10.00
C ILE A 155 -5.84 12.17 9.54
N SER A 156 -4.56 12.50 9.76
CA SER A 156 -4.04 13.83 9.44
C SER A 156 -3.92 14.04 7.93
N LEU A 157 -3.38 13.03 7.22
CA LEU A 157 -3.26 13.06 5.77
C LEU A 157 -4.65 13.03 5.10
N PHE A 158 -5.59 12.22 5.63
CA PHE A 158 -6.94 12.17 5.09
C PHE A 158 -7.73 13.46 5.33
N ALA A 159 -7.58 14.09 6.51
CA ALA A 159 -8.17 15.39 6.81
C ALA A 159 -7.66 16.47 5.83
N SER A 160 -6.34 16.48 5.59
CA SER A 160 -5.72 17.42 4.64
C SER A 160 -6.26 17.21 3.22
N LEU A 161 -6.38 15.95 2.77
CA LEU A 161 -6.93 15.61 1.46
C LEU A 161 -8.38 16.07 1.31
N LEU A 162 -9.25 15.78 2.29
CA LEU A 162 -10.65 16.18 2.24
C LEU A 162 -10.81 17.69 2.26
N ASN A 163 -9.97 18.41 2.98
CA ASN A 163 -9.99 19.89 3.01
C ASN A 163 -9.58 20.50 1.66
N ALA A 164 -8.78 19.79 0.86
CA ALA A 164 -8.40 20.24 -0.47
C ALA A 164 -9.40 19.86 -1.57
N LEU A 165 -10.40 19.00 -1.29
CA LEU A 165 -11.40 18.64 -2.29
C LEU A 165 -12.36 19.79 -2.54
N PRO A 166 -12.65 20.13 -3.82
CA PRO A 166 -13.72 21.09 -4.13
C PRO A 166 -15.10 20.53 -3.78
N LEU A 167 -16.08 21.42 -3.62
CA LEU A 167 -17.47 21.03 -3.45
C LEU A 167 -17.99 20.35 -4.72
N GLY A 168 -18.74 19.26 -4.56
CA GLY A 168 -19.25 18.48 -5.69
C GLY A 168 -18.25 17.52 -6.34
N CYS A 169 -16.98 17.52 -5.90
CA CYS A 169 -16.02 16.54 -6.36
C CYS A 169 -16.44 15.12 -5.94
N ARG A 170 -16.42 14.20 -6.92
CA ARG A 170 -16.67 12.79 -6.64
C ARG A 170 -15.46 12.17 -5.94
N LEU A 171 -15.70 11.38 -4.89
CA LEU A 171 -14.64 10.75 -4.10
C LEU A 171 -14.82 9.24 -4.08
N ILE A 172 -13.98 8.52 -4.81
CA ILE A 172 -13.98 7.06 -4.88
C ILE A 172 -12.76 6.55 -4.12
N MET A 173 -13.02 5.79 -3.07
CA MET A 173 -12.00 5.29 -2.15
C MET A 173 -11.89 3.77 -2.26
N LEU A 174 -10.69 3.28 -2.58
CA LEU A 174 -10.39 1.86 -2.61
C LEU A 174 -9.50 1.48 -1.43
N GLY A 175 -9.72 0.30 -0.88
CA GLY A 175 -8.88 -0.20 0.20
C GLY A 175 -9.26 -1.63 0.59
N ASP A 176 -8.47 -2.18 1.47
CA ASP A 176 -8.69 -3.51 2.03
C ASP A 176 -8.68 -3.41 3.56
N SER A 177 -9.84 -3.56 4.18
CA SER A 177 -10.05 -3.41 5.63
C SER A 177 -9.34 -4.47 6.47
N ASP A 178 -8.92 -5.56 5.84
CA ASP A 178 -8.24 -6.68 6.52
C ASP A 178 -6.72 -6.58 6.48
N GLN A 179 -6.18 -5.65 5.68
CA GLN A 179 -4.76 -5.30 5.70
C GLN A 179 -4.37 -4.56 6.99
N LEU A 180 -3.07 -4.30 7.12
CA LEU A 180 -2.53 -3.52 8.24
C LEU A 180 -3.09 -2.09 8.22
N PRO A 181 -3.45 -1.53 9.38
CA PRO A 181 -3.84 -0.13 9.48
C PRO A 181 -2.65 0.81 9.23
N PRO A 182 -2.87 2.12 9.04
CA PRO A 182 -1.80 3.09 8.78
C PRO A 182 -0.80 3.11 9.94
N VAL A 183 0.43 3.54 9.67
CA VAL A 183 1.44 3.72 10.73
C VAL A 183 1.04 4.90 11.64
N GLY A 184 0.51 5.97 11.07
CA GLY A 184 0.01 7.14 11.78
C GLY A 184 -1.25 6.88 12.60
N ALA A 185 -1.81 7.93 13.21
CA ALA A 185 -2.97 7.84 14.09
C ALA A 185 -4.27 7.50 13.33
N GLY A 186 -5.20 6.84 14.03
CA GLY A 186 -6.54 6.53 13.54
C GLY A 186 -6.63 5.25 12.69
N ASN A 187 -7.82 4.97 12.19
CA ASN A 187 -8.12 3.87 11.27
C ASN A 187 -9.27 4.30 10.36
N VAL A 188 -8.96 5.24 9.47
CA VAL A 188 -9.94 5.96 8.63
C VAL A 188 -10.86 4.99 7.89
N LEU A 189 -10.30 4.04 7.12
CA LEU A 189 -11.10 3.12 6.33
C LEU A 189 -12.08 2.32 7.18
N HIS A 190 -11.61 1.77 8.31
CA HIS A 190 -12.44 1.00 9.21
C HIS A 190 -13.57 1.86 9.83
N ASP A 191 -13.24 3.07 10.31
CA ASP A 191 -14.20 3.95 10.96
C ASP A 191 -15.27 4.44 9.96
N LEU A 192 -14.89 4.73 8.73
CA LEU A 192 -15.82 5.09 7.66
C LEU A 192 -16.78 3.94 7.32
N ILE A 193 -16.27 2.71 7.17
CA ILE A 193 -17.09 1.52 6.92
C ILE A 193 -18.04 1.27 8.09
N GLU A 194 -17.53 1.29 9.30
CA GLU A 194 -18.32 1.03 10.53
C GLU A 194 -19.35 2.12 10.84
N SER A 195 -19.19 3.34 10.31
CA SER A 195 -20.17 4.40 10.47
C SER A 195 -21.46 4.11 9.70
N ARG A 196 -21.38 3.31 8.62
CA ARG A 196 -22.50 3.05 7.68
C ARG A 196 -23.12 4.30 7.08
N LEU A 197 -22.44 5.43 7.15
CA LEU A 197 -22.91 6.71 6.62
C LEU A 197 -22.67 6.81 5.11
N LEU A 198 -21.54 6.26 4.64
CA LEU A 198 -21.16 6.29 3.23
C LEU A 198 -21.59 5.02 2.51
N PRO A 199 -21.85 5.10 1.20
CA PRO A 199 -22.00 3.90 0.37
C PRO A 199 -20.74 3.05 0.41
N VAL A 200 -20.89 1.78 0.80
CA VAL A 200 -19.82 0.79 0.83
C VAL A 200 -20.21 -0.39 -0.06
N VAL A 201 -19.35 -0.74 -1.00
CA VAL A 201 -19.49 -1.98 -1.76
C VAL A 201 -18.33 -2.89 -1.46
N GLU A 202 -18.64 -4.03 -0.85
CA GLU A 202 -17.66 -5.05 -0.51
C GLU A 202 -17.69 -6.17 -1.55
N LEU A 203 -16.58 -6.34 -2.28
CA LEU A 203 -16.39 -7.41 -3.25
C LEU A 203 -15.87 -8.65 -2.52
N LYS A 204 -16.70 -9.70 -2.45
CA LYS A 204 -16.37 -10.98 -1.78
C LYS A 204 -16.13 -12.11 -2.77
N GLU A 205 -16.65 -11.98 -3.99
CA GLU A 205 -16.56 -13.04 -4.98
C GLU A 205 -15.14 -13.12 -5.54
N VAL A 206 -14.54 -14.31 -5.41
CA VAL A 206 -13.24 -14.62 -6.00
C VAL A 206 -13.48 -15.13 -7.42
N PHE A 207 -12.89 -14.47 -8.40
CA PHE A 207 -13.09 -14.89 -9.80
C PHE A 207 -12.39 -16.21 -10.10
N ARG A 208 -12.95 -16.96 -11.08
CA ARG A 208 -12.47 -18.30 -11.49
C ARG A 208 -10.95 -18.35 -11.76
N GLN A 209 -10.39 -17.32 -12.34
CA GLN A 209 -8.95 -17.24 -12.62
C GLN A 209 -8.11 -17.27 -11.32
N SER A 210 -8.66 -16.78 -10.22
CA SER A 210 -8.01 -16.74 -8.89
C SER A 210 -8.38 -17.94 -8.01
N MET A 211 -9.40 -18.73 -8.35
CA MET A 211 -9.84 -19.89 -7.55
C MET A 211 -8.81 -21.03 -7.51
N GLY A 212 -7.93 -21.13 -8.50
CA GLY A 212 -6.83 -22.11 -8.52
C GLY A 212 -5.67 -21.75 -7.60
N SER A 213 -5.57 -20.48 -7.16
CA SER A 213 -4.50 -19.98 -6.32
C SER A 213 -4.74 -20.27 -4.85
N LEU A 214 -3.79 -20.96 -4.21
CA LEU A 214 -3.79 -21.16 -2.76
C LEU A 214 -3.42 -19.88 -2.00
N ILE A 215 -2.68 -18.95 -2.62
CA ILE A 215 -2.41 -17.62 -2.05
C ILE A 215 -3.75 -16.91 -1.80
N VAL A 216 -4.60 -16.84 -2.82
CA VAL A 216 -5.92 -16.19 -2.73
C VAL A 216 -6.82 -16.94 -1.76
N THR A 217 -6.92 -18.26 -1.89
CA THR A 217 -7.75 -19.10 -1.01
C THR A 217 -7.33 -18.97 0.44
N ASN A 218 -6.03 -19.04 0.74
CA ASN A 218 -5.52 -18.91 2.10
C ASN A 218 -5.67 -17.48 2.64
N ALA A 219 -5.53 -16.45 1.81
CA ALA A 219 -5.81 -15.08 2.23
C ALA A 219 -7.25 -14.95 2.75
N HIS A 220 -8.25 -15.46 2.02
CA HIS A 220 -9.65 -15.46 2.48
C HIS A 220 -9.86 -16.31 3.75
N ARG A 221 -9.22 -17.48 3.83
CA ARG A 221 -9.29 -18.32 5.05
C ARG A 221 -8.68 -17.62 6.27
N ILE A 222 -7.57 -16.91 6.08
CA ILE A 222 -6.95 -16.11 7.17
C ILE A 222 -7.93 -15.05 7.66
N VAL A 223 -8.58 -14.29 6.77
CA VAL A 223 -9.57 -13.27 7.15
C VAL A 223 -10.72 -13.87 7.96
N ASN A 224 -11.20 -15.02 7.54
CA ASN A 224 -12.31 -15.71 8.22
C ASN A 224 -11.89 -16.45 9.49
N GLY A 225 -10.58 -16.51 9.81
CA GLY A 225 -10.06 -17.28 10.94
C GLY A 225 -10.12 -18.79 10.72
N GLU A 226 -10.20 -19.22 9.47
CA GLU A 226 -10.24 -20.63 9.07
C GLU A 226 -8.83 -21.22 8.99
N LYS A 227 -8.77 -22.56 9.03
CA LYS A 227 -7.50 -23.28 8.86
C LYS A 227 -6.99 -23.12 7.44
N ILE A 228 -5.75 -22.63 7.29
CA ILE A 228 -5.09 -22.51 6.00
C ILE A 228 -4.70 -23.87 5.40
N VAL A 229 -4.66 -23.95 4.07
CA VAL A 229 -4.23 -25.15 3.32
C VAL A 229 -2.73 -25.09 3.12
N THR A 230 -1.98 -26.06 3.65
CA THR A 230 -0.52 -26.10 3.62
C THR A 230 0.05 -27.45 3.15
N ASP A 231 -0.82 -28.42 2.91
CA ASP A 231 -0.47 -29.83 2.65
C ASP A 231 -0.41 -30.17 1.15
N ARG A 232 -0.70 -29.24 0.26
CA ARG A 232 -0.57 -29.47 -1.18
C ARG A 232 0.88 -29.30 -1.62
N LYS A 233 1.34 -30.22 -2.49
CA LYS A 233 2.68 -30.19 -3.09
C LYS A 233 2.72 -29.42 -4.40
N ASP A 234 1.59 -29.25 -5.02
CA ASP A 234 1.33 -28.51 -6.26
C ASP A 234 0.62 -27.21 -5.90
N GLY A 235 1.10 -26.08 -6.38
CA GLY A 235 0.46 -24.80 -6.15
C GLY A 235 1.44 -23.67 -5.86
N ASP A 236 0.90 -22.59 -5.38
CA ASP A 236 1.57 -21.30 -5.19
C ASP A 236 1.77 -20.91 -3.71
N PHE A 237 1.42 -21.81 -2.77
CA PHE A 237 1.51 -21.55 -1.33
C PHE A 237 2.08 -22.75 -0.58
N PHE A 238 3.18 -22.56 0.17
CA PHE A 238 3.88 -23.60 0.88
C PHE A 238 4.18 -23.23 2.33
N LEU A 239 4.16 -24.21 3.22
CA LEU A 239 4.69 -24.12 4.57
C LEU A 239 5.90 -25.06 4.71
N MET A 240 7.06 -24.49 5.03
CA MET A 240 8.27 -25.25 5.36
C MET A 240 8.48 -25.22 6.88
N GLU A 241 8.23 -26.34 7.53
CA GLU A 241 8.32 -26.42 9.00
C GLU A 241 9.77 -26.29 9.47
N ARG A 242 10.02 -25.32 10.36
CA ARG A 242 11.29 -25.07 11.04
C ARG A 242 11.02 -24.65 12.47
N GLN A 243 11.59 -25.38 13.42
CA GLN A 243 11.29 -25.23 14.85
C GLN A 243 12.07 -24.08 15.51
N THR A 244 13.16 -23.62 14.91
CA THR A 244 13.99 -22.56 15.50
C THR A 244 14.22 -21.41 14.51
N PRO A 245 14.40 -20.17 15.01
CA PRO A 245 14.70 -19.02 14.17
C PRO A 245 15.99 -19.20 13.35
N ALA A 246 17.02 -19.86 13.90
CA ALA A 246 18.27 -20.13 13.19
C ALA A 246 18.05 -21.05 11.99
N LEU A 247 17.29 -22.16 12.15
CA LEU A 247 16.96 -23.05 11.05
C LEU A 247 16.08 -22.39 10.00
N ALA A 248 15.16 -21.52 10.44
CA ALA A 248 14.35 -20.72 9.52
C ALA A 248 15.20 -19.76 8.70
N ALA A 249 16.11 -19.03 9.34
CA ALA A 249 17.04 -18.11 8.65
C ALA A 249 17.90 -18.83 7.61
N LYS A 250 18.47 -20.01 7.96
CA LYS A 250 19.22 -20.84 7.03
C LYS A 250 18.37 -21.29 5.83
N THR A 251 17.16 -21.79 6.09
CA THR A 251 16.25 -22.22 5.01
C THR A 251 15.84 -21.04 4.11
N ILE A 252 15.58 -19.86 4.67
CA ILE A 252 15.28 -18.65 3.91
C ILE A 252 16.46 -18.27 3.01
N ALA A 253 17.68 -18.34 3.53
CA ALA A 253 18.89 -18.04 2.78
C ALA A 253 19.07 -19.01 1.58
N GLU A 254 18.88 -20.32 1.80
CA GLU A 254 18.91 -21.34 0.74
C GLU A 254 17.82 -21.12 -0.33
N LEU A 255 16.60 -20.81 0.11
CA LEU A 255 15.48 -20.52 -0.80
C LEU A 255 15.78 -19.30 -1.66
N TYR A 256 16.21 -18.21 -1.03
CA TYR A 256 16.44 -16.93 -1.67
C TYR A 256 17.60 -16.95 -2.66
N ALA A 257 18.75 -17.51 -2.25
CA ALA A 257 19.97 -17.45 -3.03
C ALA A 257 20.08 -18.56 -4.10
N GLU A 258 19.49 -19.73 -3.86
CA GLU A 258 19.75 -20.91 -4.69
C GLU A 258 18.48 -21.58 -5.23
N ARG A 259 17.55 -21.97 -4.34
CA ARG A 259 16.47 -22.89 -4.72
C ARG A 259 15.43 -22.24 -5.63
N LEU A 260 14.98 -21.03 -5.31
CA LEU A 260 13.97 -20.34 -6.13
C LEU A 260 14.57 -19.84 -7.46
N PRO A 261 15.78 -19.26 -7.50
CA PRO A 261 16.43 -18.95 -8.76
C PRO A 261 16.58 -20.16 -9.68
N ARG A 262 16.98 -21.31 -9.14
CA ARG A 262 17.17 -22.54 -9.93
C ARG A 262 15.83 -23.14 -10.38
N ALA A 263 14.80 -23.16 -9.52
CA ALA A 263 13.55 -23.84 -9.81
C ALA A 263 12.59 -23.03 -10.70
N TYR A 264 12.59 -21.70 -10.56
CA TYR A 264 11.63 -20.79 -11.20
C TYR A 264 12.29 -19.74 -12.08
N SER A 265 13.62 -19.71 -12.18
CA SER A 265 14.39 -18.66 -12.87
C SER A 265 14.12 -17.25 -12.29
N TYR A 266 13.77 -17.17 -11.01
CA TYR A 266 13.54 -15.88 -10.33
C TYR A 266 14.85 -15.17 -10.02
N SER A 267 14.87 -13.86 -10.28
CA SER A 267 15.95 -12.98 -9.83
C SER A 267 15.83 -12.71 -8.33
N PRO A 268 16.87 -13.02 -7.52
CA PRO A 268 16.86 -12.69 -6.09
C PRO A 268 16.62 -11.21 -5.83
N LEU A 269 17.14 -10.33 -6.67
CA LEU A 269 17.04 -8.89 -6.47
C LEU A 269 15.68 -8.31 -6.90
N ARG A 270 15.04 -8.88 -7.95
CA ARG A 270 13.84 -8.31 -8.55
C ARG A 270 12.57 -9.07 -8.21
N ASP A 271 12.62 -10.41 -8.19
CA ASP A 271 11.42 -11.24 -8.13
C ASP A 271 11.09 -11.75 -6.72
N ILE A 272 12.12 -11.89 -5.85
CA ILE A 272 11.98 -12.48 -4.51
C ILE A 272 12.06 -11.41 -3.44
N GLN A 273 11.17 -11.49 -2.45
CA GLN A 273 11.19 -10.62 -1.27
C GLN A 273 10.98 -11.42 0.01
N VAL A 274 11.86 -11.20 0.99
CA VAL A 274 11.65 -11.71 2.34
C VAL A 274 10.87 -10.68 3.15
N LEU A 275 9.73 -11.08 3.73
CA LEU A 275 8.86 -10.24 4.55
C LEU A 275 8.87 -10.70 6.00
N CYS A 276 9.54 -9.96 6.87
CA CYS A 276 9.68 -10.32 8.27
C CYS A 276 8.62 -9.65 9.16
N PRO A 277 8.09 -10.32 10.18
CA PRO A 277 7.29 -9.68 11.19
C PRO A 277 8.05 -8.58 11.94
N SER A 278 9.34 -8.80 12.25
CA SER A 278 10.15 -7.89 13.08
C SER A 278 11.51 -7.55 12.47
N LYS A 279 12.14 -6.49 12.98
CA LYS A 279 13.51 -6.12 12.62
C LYS A 279 14.57 -6.97 13.37
N LYS A 280 14.28 -7.31 14.65
CA LYS A 280 15.21 -7.97 15.57
C LYS A 280 15.06 -9.49 15.55
N GLY A 281 16.08 -10.19 16.05
CA GLY A 281 16.12 -11.65 16.12
C GLY A 281 16.80 -12.31 14.92
N GLU A 282 17.06 -13.61 15.02
CA GLU A 282 17.76 -14.40 13.99
C GLU A 282 16.99 -14.45 12.66
N ALA A 283 15.64 -14.50 12.71
CA ALA A 283 14.77 -14.43 11.55
C ALA A 283 14.23 -13.00 11.30
N GLY A 284 14.84 -11.97 11.89
CA GLY A 284 14.50 -10.57 11.68
C GLY A 284 15.26 -9.94 10.51
N THR A 285 14.77 -8.79 10.01
CA THR A 285 15.35 -8.17 8.80
C THR A 285 16.82 -7.82 8.94
N VAL A 286 17.27 -7.39 10.14
CA VAL A 286 18.67 -6.99 10.36
C VAL A 286 19.62 -8.16 10.14
N ASN A 287 19.32 -9.32 10.69
CA ASN A 287 20.16 -10.51 10.53
C ASN A 287 20.03 -11.11 9.13
N LEU A 288 18.82 -11.23 8.61
CA LEU A 288 18.60 -11.79 7.27
C LEU A 288 19.23 -10.94 6.18
N ASN A 289 19.19 -9.61 6.27
CA ASN A 289 19.87 -8.75 5.31
C ASN A 289 21.39 -9.00 5.28
N LYS A 290 22.05 -9.18 6.43
CA LYS A 290 23.48 -9.51 6.48
C LYS A 290 23.78 -10.86 5.81
N ILE A 291 22.98 -11.88 6.14
CA ILE A 291 23.15 -13.23 5.57
C ILE A 291 22.92 -13.18 4.06
N LEU A 292 21.84 -12.57 3.60
CA LEU A 292 21.48 -12.53 2.20
C LEU A 292 22.43 -11.69 1.38
N GLN A 293 22.90 -10.54 1.89
CA GLN A 293 23.94 -9.74 1.25
C GLN A 293 25.21 -10.58 1.02
N SER A 294 25.69 -11.29 2.06
CA SER A 294 26.93 -12.09 1.94
C SER A 294 26.80 -13.24 0.97
N LEU A 295 25.60 -13.79 0.75
CA LEU A 295 25.37 -14.92 -0.18
C LEU A 295 25.12 -14.46 -1.61
N VAL A 296 24.29 -13.40 -1.79
CA VAL A 296 23.87 -12.96 -3.13
C VAL A 296 24.80 -11.92 -3.71
N ASN A 297 25.40 -11.11 -2.86
CA ASN A 297 26.32 -10.05 -3.23
C ASN A 297 27.57 -10.06 -2.36
N PRO A 298 28.44 -11.13 -2.45
CA PRO A 298 29.66 -11.22 -1.66
C PRO A 298 30.66 -10.10 -2.01
N PRO A 299 31.60 -9.75 -1.09
CA PRO A 299 32.68 -8.82 -1.39
C PRO A 299 33.52 -9.32 -2.56
N SER A 300 34.02 -8.38 -3.36
CA SER A 300 34.88 -8.65 -4.50
C SER A 300 35.75 -7.43 -4.78
N ASP A 301 36.98 -7.66 -5.26
CA ASP A 301 37.92 -6.59 -5.63
C ASP A 301 37.37 -5.65 -6.72
N ASN A 302 36.38 -6.12 -7.48
CA ASN A 302 35.74 -5.35 -8.55
C ASN A 302 34.50 -4.57 -8.09
N LYS A 303 34.19 -4.56 -6.79
CA LYS A 303 33.03 -3.86 -6.23
C LYS A 303 33.45 -2.88 -5.15
N ASN A 304 33.03 -1.64 -5.31
CA ASN A 304 33.24 -0.64 -4.28
C ASN A 304 32.24 -0.83 -3.12
N GLU A 305 32.70 -0.50 -1.94
CA GLU A 305 31.92 -0.52 -0.69
C GLU A 305 31.96 0.86 -0.02
N LEU A 306 30.83 1.25 0.55
CA LEU A 306 30.72 2.50 1.30
C LEU A 306 30.04 2.26 2.64
N ASN A 307 30.67 2.73 3.72
CA ASN A 307 30.08 2.70 5.05
C ASN A 307 29.24 3.95 5.28
N SER A 308 27.99 3.76 5.72
CA SER A 308 27.11 4.81 6.18
C SER A 308 26.56 4.44 7.57
N GLY A 309 27.11 5.06 8.61
CA GLY A 309 26.84 4.69 9.99
C GLY A 309 27.27 3.24 10.30
N PHE A 310 26.32 2.42 10.73
CA PHE A 310 26.54 0.99 11.02
C PHE A 310 26.24 0.06 9.84
N ARG A 311 26.00 0.61 8.66
CA ARG A 311 25.61 -0.16 7.47
C ARG A 311 26.73 -0.12 6.45
N LEU A 312 27.05 -1.29 5.92
CA LEU A 312 27.94 -1.45 4.79
C LEU A 312 27.09 -1.65 3.53
N PHE A 313 27.25 -0.76 2.58
CA PHE A 313 26.66 -0.86 1.26
C PHE A 313 27.71 -1.23 0.20
N ARG A 314 27.31 -2.00 -0.76
CA ARG A 314 28.15 -2.52 -1.82
C ARG A 314 27.46 -2.37 -3.17
N GLU A 315 28.21 -2.15 -4.23
CA GLU A 315 27.70 -2.22 -5.59
C GLU A 315 26.99 -3.56 -5.84
N GLY A 316 25.76 -3.51 -6.37
CA GLY A 316 24.87 -4.65 -6.55
C GLY A 316 23.91 -4.89 -5.37
N ASP A 317 23.98 -4.13 -4.28
CA ASP A 317 23.06 -4.30 -3.16
C ASP A 317 21.64 -3.84 -3.49
N LYS A 318 20.68 -4.62 -3.01
CA LYS A 318 19.25 -4.23 -2.98
C LYS A 318 19.00 -3.37 -1.76
N VAL A 319 18.53 -2.16 -1.99
CA VAL A 319 18.29 -1.14 -0.96
C VAL A 319 16.87 -0.59 -1.00
N MET A 320 16.42 0.00 0.10
CA MET A 320 15.13 0.67 0.20
C MET A 320 15.32 2.06 0.82
N GLN A 321 14.72 3.08 0.22
CA GLN A 321 14.55 4.39 0.81
C GLN A 321 13.64 4.32 2.03
N ILE A 322 14.05 4.90 3.16
CA ILE A 322 13.31 4.80 4.42
C ILE A 322 12.69 6.11 4.89
N LYS A 323 12.88 7.16 4.12
CA LYS A 323 12.27 8.49 4.31
C LYS A 323 11.82 9.02 2.94
N ASN A 324 10.86 9.94 2.93
CA ASN A 324 10.62 10.73 1.73
C ASN A 324 11.74 11.76 1.62
N ASN A 325 12.40 11.82 0.47
CA ASN A 325 13.37 12.87 0.18
C ASN A 325 13.02 13.44 -1.20
N TYR A 326 12.56 14.68 -1.23
CA TYR A 326 12.08 15.36 -2.43
C TYR A 326 13.20 16.04 -3.20
N ASP A 327 14.40 16.16 -2.60
CA ASP A 327 15.54 16.87 -3.16
C ASP A 327 16.51 15.92 -3.90
N ILE A 328 16.28 14.61 -3.83
CA ILE A 328 17.12 13.66 -4.55
C ILE A 328 16.76 13.71 -6.02
N HIS A 329 17.73 14.18 -6.82
CA HIS A 329 17.62 14.22 -8.27
C HIS A 329 17.75 12.82 -8.87
N TRP A 330 16.92 12.53 -9.87
CA TRP A 330 16.97 11.30 -10.65
C TRP A 330 16.80 11.56 -12.13
N ASP A 331 17.44 10.72 -12.93
CA ASP A 331 17.36 10.72 -14.39
C ASP A 331 16.81 9.38 -14.89
N SER A 332 16.09 9.41 -16.00
CA SER A 332 15.68 8.26 -16.79
C SER A 332 15.91 8.53 -18.27
N ASP A 333 15.73 7.51 -19.11
CA ASP A 333 15.87 7.67 -20.57
C ASP A 333 14.87 8.67 -21.18
N LYS A 334 13.80 9.01 -20.47
CA LYS A 334 12.70 9.84 -20.99
C LYS A 334 12.60 11.20 -20.33
N GLU A 335 12.93 11.28 -19.05
CA GLU A 335 12.73 12.48 -18.25
C GLU A 335 13.70 12.52 -17.07
N SER A 336 13.88 13.69 -16.50
CA SER A 336 14.55 13.89 -15.21
C SER A 336 13.56 14.48 -14.21
N GLY A 337 13.83 14.28 -12.93
CA GLY A 337 12.96 14.79 -11.89
C GLY A 337 13.59 14.72 -10.52
N GLU A 338 12.79 15.02 -9.51
CA GLU A 338 13.21 15.01 -8.10
C GLU A 338 12.27 14.17 -7.26
N GLY A 339 12.83 13.62 -6.19
CA GLY A 339 12.12 12.87 -5.16
C GLY A 339 12.22 11.36 -5.29
N ILE A 340 12.77 10.75 -4.22
CA ILE A 340 12.72 9.31 -3.94
C ILE A 340 11.96 9.11 -2.62
N PHE A 341 11.05 8.15 -2.59
CA PHE A 341 10.06 8.07 -1.54
C PHE A 341 10.26 6.85 -0.62
N ASN A 342 9.77 6.97 0.60
CA ASN A 342 9.79 5.87 1.57
C ASN A 342 9.10 4.62 0.99
N GLY A 343 9.84 3.51 0.99
CA GLY A 343 9.42 2.24 0.41
C GLY A 343 9.95 1.98 -1.00
N ASP A 344 10.51 2.98 -1.71
CA ASP A 344 11.14 2.75 -3.02
C ASP A 344 12.33 1.80 -2.84
N ILE A 345 12.34 0.72 -3.63
CA ILE A 345 13.43 -0.27 -3.64
C ILE A 345 14.25 -0.06 -4.91
N GLY A 346 15.56 0.00 -4.73
CA GLY A 346 16.51 0.15 -5.81
C GLY A 346 17.69 -0.82 -5.67
N ILE A 347 18.57 -0.76 -6.66
CA ILE A 347 19.83 -1.51 -6.70
C ILE A 347 20.96 -0.50 -6.83
N ILE A 348 21.99 -0.61 -5.99
CA ILE A 348 23.18 0.22 -6.09
C ILE A 348 23.96 -0.23 -7.32
N GLU A 349 24.00 0.60 -8.34
CA GLU A 349 24.70 0.29 -9.59
C GLU A 349 26.19 0.59 -9.49
N LYS A 350 26.53 1.73 -8.86
CA LYS A 350 27.90 2.21 -8.77
C LYS A 350 28.13 3.00 -7.49
N ILE A 351 29.31 2.87 -6.92
CA ILE A 351 29.80 3.69 -5.82
C ILE A 351 31.09 4.38 -6.27
N ASP A 352 31.12 5.71 -6.25
CA ASP A 352 32.33 6.48 -6.47
C ASP A 352 32.97 6.83 -5.13
N LEU A 353 34.10 6.18 -4.83
CA LEU A 353 34.82 6.38 -3.57
C LEU A 353 35.52 7.75 -3.46
N LYS A 354 35.78 8.44 -4.61
CA LYS A 354 36.43 9.74 -4.62
C LYS A 354 35.47 10.84 -4.20
N SER A 355 34.26 10.80 -4.73
CA SER A 355 33.19 11.76 -4.42
C SER A 355 32.31 11.28 -3.26
N GLU A 356 32.52 10.06 -2.75
CA GLU A 356 31.68 9.39 -1.73
C GLU A 356 30.17 9.38 -2.13
N THR A 357 29.90 9.15 -3.42
CA THR A 357 28.54 9.12 -3.96
C THR A 357 28.14 7.73 -4.43
N ALA A 358 26.85 7.42 -4.38
CA ALA A 358 26.28 6.19 -4.92
C ALA A 358 25.22 6.49 -5.99
N PHE A 359 25.21 5.70 -7.05
CA PHE A 359 24.17 5.73 -8.08
C PHE A 359 23.27 4.53 -7.89
N ILE A 360 21.97 4.79 -7.73
CA ILE A 360 20.97 3.78 -7.36
C ILE A 360 19.87 3.77 -8.41
N SER A 361 19.66 2.62 -9.03
CA SER A 361 18.58 2.42 -9.99
C SER A 361 17.30 2.02 -9.26
N PHE A 362 16.26 2.84 -9.39
CA PHE A 362 14.92 2.60 -8.90
C PHE A 362 14.00 2.36 -10.11
N ASP A 363 13.78 1.11 -10.46
CA ASP A 363 13.08 0.68 -11.68
C ASP A 363 13.74 1.27 -12.96
N ASP A 364 13.14 2.33 -13.54
CA ASP A 364 13.57 3.04 -14.77
C ASP A 364 14.28 4.38 -14.49
N ARG A 365 14.54 4.71 -13.21
CA ARG A 365 15.16 5.96 -12.77
C ARG A 365 16.47 5.67 -12.05
N THR A 366 17.51 6.43 -12.35
CA THR A 366 18.78 6.38 -11.62
C THR A 366 18.95 7.66 -10.82
N ALA A 367 19.09 7.51 -9.51
CA ALA A 367 19.28 8.61 -8.57
C ALA A 367 20.72 8.64 -8.01
N GLN A 368 21.25 9.84 -7.83
CA GLN A 368 22.56 10.04 -7.23
C GLN A 368 22.39 10.39 -5.73
N TYR A 369 23.10 9.68 -4.88
CA TYR A 369 23.10 9.84 -3.44
C TYR A 369 24.45 10.30 -2.94
N ALA A 370 24.51 11.42 -2.25
CA ALA A 370 25.65 11.80 -1.44
C ALA A 370 25.75 10.87 -0.20
N LYS A 371 26.91 10.79 0.43
CA LYS A 371 27.18 9.93 1.61
C LYS A 371 26.18 10.15 2.74
N GLU A 372 25.83 11.42 3.01
CA GLU A 372 24.89 11.81 4.06
C GLU A 372 23.49 11.25 3.77
N GLN A 373 23.05 11.31 2.51
CA GLN A 373 21.76 10.80 2.05
C GLN A 373 21.67 9.27 2.12
N MET A 374 22.80 8.56 2.09
CA MET A 374 22.81 7.11 2.25
C MET A 374 22.36 6.65 3.65
N THR A 375 22.32 7.53 4.64
CA THR A 375 21.69 7.25 5.95
C THR A 375 20.20 6.98 5.84
N GLU A 376 19.57 7.42 4.76
CA GLU A 376 18.17 7.24 4.44
C GLU A 376 17.88 5.90 3.72
N LEU A 377 18.90 5.07 3.54
CA LEU A 377 18.79 3.75 2.91
C LEU A 377 18.91 2.62 3.94
N GLU A 378 18.19 1.54 3.72
CA GLU A 378 18.40 0.25 4.39
C GLU A 378 18.60 -0.85 3.33
N LEU A 379 19.37 -1.91 3.65
CA LEU A 379 19.37 -3.12 2.82
C LEU A 379 17.96 -3.69 2.74
N ALA A 380 17.55 -4.16 1.57
CA ALA A 380 16.19 -4.54 1.26
C ALA A 380 16.01 -5.97 0.74
N TYR A 381 16.98 -6.86 0.94
CA TYR A 381 16.78 -8.30 0.69
C TYR A 381 15.65 -8.85 1.57
N ALA A 382 15.59 -8.40 2.82
CA ALA A 382 14.51 -8.63 3.76
C ALA A 382 13.98 -7.29 4.30
N VAL A 383 12.65 -7.11 4.26
CA VAL A 383 11.97 -5.93 4.80
C VAL A 383 10.87 -6.34 5.78
N THR A 384 10.39 -5.43 6.61
CA THR A 384 9.23 -5.75 7.46
C THR A 384 7.94 -5.76 6.64
N VAL A 385 6.95 -6.56 7.07
CA VAL A 385 5.63 -6.58 6.43
C VAL A 385 5.01 -5.19 6.34
N HIS A 386 5.19 -4.33 7.35
CA HIS A 386 4.72 -2.94 7.31
C HIS A 386 5.33 -2.13 6.16
N LYS A 387 6.63 -2.34 5.87
CA LYS A 387 7.31 -1.64 4.78
C LYS A 387 7.00 -2.20 3.39
N SER A 388 6.33 -3.34 3.30
CA SER A 388 5.89 -3.92 2.03
C SER A 388 4.49 -3.48 1.60
N GLN A 389 3.78 -2.70 2.41
CA GLN A 389 2.46 -2.18 2.06
C GLN A 389 2.53 -1.36 0.76
N GLY A 390 1.52 -1.47 -0.09
CA GLY A 390 1.50 -0.87 -1.43
C GLY A 390 2.41 -1.53 -2.46
N SER A 391 3.18 -2.59 -2.08
CA SER A 391 4.06 -3.34 -2.98
C SER A 391 3.54 -4.75 -3.21
N GLU A 392 3.92 -5.35 -4.34
CA GLU A 392 3.69 -6.77 -4.65
C GLU A 392 4.95 -7.38 -5.25
N PHE A 393 5.16 -8.66 -5.03
CA PHE A 393 6.34 -9.40 -5.46
C PHE A 393 5.93 -10.72 -6.11
N LYS A 394 6.70 -11.24 -7.06
CA LYS A 394 6.42 -12.55 -7.65
C LYS A 394 6.47 -13.64 -6.58
N ALA A 395 7.55 -13.67 -5.82
CA ALA A 395 7.73 -14.63 -4.73
C ALA A 395 7.95 -13.92 -3.39
N VAL A 396 7.22 -14.36 -2.36
CA VAL A 396 7.36 -13.90 -0.99
C VAL A 396 7.78 -15.05 -0.08
N ILE A 397 8.78 -14.81 0.74
CA ILE A 397 9.20 -15.72 1.81
C ILE A 397 8.95 -15.03 3.16
N MET A 398 8.23 -15.68 4.07
CA MET A 398 7.90 -15.10 5.37
C MET A 398 8.35 -16.02 6.51
N PRO A 399 9.25 -15.58 7.41
CA PRO A 399 9.53 -16.30 8.65
C PRO A 399 8.34 -16.19 9.62
N VAL A 400 7.83 -17.32 10.10
CA VAL A 400 6.80 -17.40 11.13
C VAL A 400 7.26 -18.37 12.23
N VAL A 401 8.21 -17.92 13.01
CA VAL A 401 8.82 -18.68 14.10
C VAL A 401 9.24 -17.73 15.24
N ASN A 402 8.85 -18.02 16.47
CA ASN A 402 9.07 -17.18 17.63
C ASN A 402 8.65 -15.72 17.40
N VAL A 403 7.49 -15.53 16.76
CA VAL A 403 6.94 -14.20 16.52
C VAL A 403 6.55 -13.55 17.85
N ILE A 404 7.03 -12.34 18.09
CA ILE A 404 6.70 -11.62 19.33
C ILE A 404 5.18 -11.39 19.43
N PRO A 405 4.59 -11.51 20.64
CA PRO A 405 3.13 -11.47 20.81
C PRO A 405 2.44 -10.26 20.18
N GLN A 406 3.09 -9.10 20.20
CA GLN A 406 2.58 -7.85 19.62
C GLN A 406 2.46 -7.88 18.09
N LEU A 407 3.19 -8.76 17.41
CA LEU A 407 3.16 -8.93 15.95
C LEU A 407 2.51 -10.24 15.51
N CYS A 408 2.09 -11.09 16.48
CA CYS A 408 1.44 -12.36 16.21
C CYS A 408 -0.08 -12.15 16.03
N TYR A 409 -0.51 -11.53 14.92
CA TYR A 409 -1.92 -11.26 14.64
C TYR A 409 -2.27 -11.41 13.16
N ARG A 410 -3.56 -11.65 12.91
CA ARG A 410 -4.15 -11.99 11.61
C ARG A 410 -3.80 -11.03 10.49
N ASN A 411 -3.99 -9.73 10.69
CA ASN A 411 -3.79 -8.73 9.64
C ASN A 411 -2.33 -8.66 9.15
N LEU A 412 -1.35 -8.98 10.03
CA LEU A 412 0.06 -9.01 9.63
C LEU A 412 0.33 -10.19 8.70
N LEU A 413 -0.17 -11.39 9.05
CA LEU A 413 -0.07 -12.57 8.20
C LEU A 413 -0.80 -12.37 6.86
N TYR A 414 -2.03 -11.85 6.93
CA TYR A 414 -2.84 -11.55 5.75
C TYR A 414 -2.13 -10.57 4.81
N THR A 415 -1.62 -9.46 5.35
CA THR A 415 -0.90 -8.46 4.55
C THR A 415 0.32 -9.07 3.87
N ALA A 416 1.09 -9.92 4.55
CA ALA A 416 2.25 -10.56 3.95
C ALA A 416 1.85 -11.53 2.82
N VAL A 417 0.82 -12.35 3.04
CA VAL A 417 0.31 -13.31 2.04
C VAL A 417 -0.18 -12.59 0.79
N THR A 418 -0.90 -11.47 0.96
CA THR A 418 -1.44 -10.69 -0.16
C THR A 418 -0.38 -9.90 -0.95
N ARG A 419 0.89 -9.88 -0.50
CA ARG A 419 2.00 -9.31 -1.29
C ARG A 419 2.56 -10.27 -2.33
N ALA A 420 2.27 -11.57 -2.24
CA ALA A 420 2.73 -12.57 -3.20
C ALA A 420 1.80 -12.63 -4.42
N LYS A 421 2.40 -12.65 -5.63
CA LYS A 421 1.67 -12.81 -6.91
C LYS A 421 1.64 -14.24 -7.40
N GLU A 422 2.80 -14.91 -7.36
CA GLU A 422 3.01 -16.23 -8.00
C GLU A 422 3.40 -17.30 -6.98
N LEU A 423 4.09 -16.90 -5.88
CA LEU A 423 4.60 -17.87 -4.91
C LEU A 423 4.66 -17.28 -3.51
N MET A 424 4.05 -17.97 -2.54
CA MET A 424 4.15 -17.67 -1.12
C MET A 424 4.77 -18.85 -0.36
N ILE A 425 5.86 -18.60 0.37
CA ILE A 425 6.50 -19.61 1.22
C ILE A 425 6.56 -19.09 2.65
N ILE A 426 5.89 -19.78 3.56
CA ILE A 426 6.05 -19.56 5.00
C ILE A 426 7.13 -20.51 5.52
N VAL A 427 8.09 -19.98 6.26
CA VAL A 427 9.15 -20.77 6.91
C VAL A 427 9.02 -20.61 8.43
N GLY A 428 8.57 -21.65 9.11
CA GLY A 428 8.32 -21.58 10.56
C GLY A 428 7.51 -22.72 11.07
N THR A 429 6.73 -22.50 12.13
CA THR A 429 5.92 -23.55 12.75
C THR A 429 4.44 -23.41 12.37
N LYS A 430 3.80 -24.55 12.14
CA LYS A 430 2.36 -24.60 11.83
C LYS A 430 1.52 -23.99 12.94
N ASP A 431 1.91 -24.22 14.19
CA ASP A 431 1.19 -23.73 15.36
C ASP A 431 1.21 -22.19 15.43
N GLU A 432 2.34 -21.55 15.11
CA GLU A 432 2.39 -20.09 15.09
C GLU A 432 1.58 -19.49 13.94
N VAL A 433 1.58 -20.12 12.78
CA VAL A 433 0.74 -19.70 11.65
C VAL A 433 -0.74 -19.77 12.02
N VAL A 434 -1.18 -20.88 12.65
CA VAL A 434 -2.54 -21.05 13.15
C VAL A 434 -2.87 -20.01 14.22
N LYS A 435 -1.95 -19.75 15.15
CA LYS A 435 -2.10 -18.74 16.20
C LYS A 435 -2.24 -17.33 15.61
N MET A 436 -1.44 -16.99 14.61
CA MET A 436 -1.56 -15.70 13.93
C MET A 436 -2.92 -15.57 13.22
N ALA A 437 -3.33 -16.57 12.46
CA ALA A 437 -4.60 -16.58 11.74
C ALA A 437 -5.82 -16.49 12.68
N ALA A 438 -5.75 -17.14 13.85
CA ALA A 438 -6.81 -17.09 14.85
C ALA A 438 -6.88 -15.78 15.64
N ASN A 439 -5.76 -15.04 15.75
CA ASN A 439 -5.69 -13.83 16.54
C ASN A 439 -6.18 -12.60 15.73
N ASP A 440 -7.44 -12.24 15.94
CA ASP A 440 -8.09 -11.06 15.37
C ASP A 440 -7.99 -9.82 16.26
N LYS A 441 -7.23 -9.89 17.36
CA LYS A 441 -7.00 -8.75 18.24
C LYS A 441 -6.25 -7.68 17.48
N LYS A 442 -6.99 -6.92 16.69
CA LYS A 442 -6.53 -5.66 16.10
C LYS A 442 -6.02 -4.80 17.23
N THR A 443 -4.87 -4.17 17.04
CA THR A 443 -4.40 -3.14 17.96
C THR A 443 -5.54 -2.14 18.08
N ARG A 444 -6.23 -2.09 19.23
CA ARG A 444 -7.37 -1.19 19.42
C ARG A 444 -6.87 0.23 19.27
N ARG A 445 -7.29 0.87 18.21
CA ARG A 445 -7.06 2.31 18.02
C ARG A 445 -8.23 3.06 18.60
N TYR A 446 -7.93 4.02 19.45
CA TYR A 446 -8.94 4.88 20.04
C TYR A 446 -9.20 6.03 19.07
N SER A 447 -10.32 5.98 18.37
CA SER A 447 -10.80 7.01 17.44
C SER A 447 -12.17 7.50 17.88
N ALA A 448 -12.44 8.78 17.71
CA ALA A 448 -13.78 9.37 17.85
C ALA A 448 -14.50 9.51 16.50
N LEU A 449 -13.80 9.26 15.37
CA LEU A 449 -14.31 9.54 14.03
C LEU A 449 -15.68 8.90 13.78
N LYS A 450 -15.85 7.60 14.08
CA LYS A 450 -17.15 6.92 13.93
C LYS A 450 -18.28 7.64 14.71
N LYS A 451 -18.01 8.09 15.94
CA LYS A 451 -19.01 8.79 16.75
C LYS A 451 -19.32 10.16 16.18
N LEU A 452 -18.30 10.89 15.71
CA LEU A 452 -18.47 12.21 15.11
C LEU A 452 -19.27 12.13 13.80
N LEU A 453 -19.09 11.09 13.00
CA LEU A 453 -19.86 10.84 11.79
C LEU A 453 -21.34 10.57 12.11
N LEU A 454 -21.63 9.83 13.18
CA LEU A 454 -22.99 9.46 13.58
C LEU A 454 -23.75 10.56 14.36
N ASN A 455 -23.03 11.54 14.91
CA ASN A 455 -23.67 12.64 15.62
C ASN A 455 -24.38 13.57 14.65
N ASP A 456 -25.69 13.77 14.80
CA ASP A 456 -26.60 14.54 13.94
C ASP A 456 -26.45 16.07 13.99
N ALA A 457 -25.41 16.60 14.63
CA ALA A 457 -25.13 18.03 14.56
C ALA A 457 -24.66 18.37 13.14
N ALA A 458 -25.62 18.71 12.24
CA ALA A 458 -25.27 19.35 10.98
C ALA A 458 -24.36 20.55 11.27
N PRO A 459 -23.24 20.73 10.56
CA PRO A 459 -22.46 21.94 10.69
C PRO A 459 -23.37 23.10 10.31
N ALA A 460 -23.57 24.04 11.26
CA ALA A 460 -24.25 25.26 10.94
C ALA A 460 -23.53 25.90 9.76
N ILE A 461 -24.23 26.04 8.64
CA ILE A 461 -23.75 26.83 7.51
C ILE A 461 -23.51 28.22 8.11
N LEU A 462 -22.26 28.62 8.28
CA LEU A 462 -21.92 29.98 8.63
C LEU A 462 -22.40 30.84 7.46
N GLY A 463 -23.62 31.32 7.61
CA GLY A 463 -24.17 32.32 6.73
C GLY A 463 -23.22 33.51 6.72
N THR A 464 -22.84 33.90 5.53
CA THR A 464 -22.26 35.20 5.26
C THR A 464 -23.16 36.28 5.82
N THR A 465 -22.95 36.70 7.06
CA THR A 465 -23.38 37.98 7.52
C THR A 465 -22.30 38.98 7.16
N GLY A 466 -22.61 39.78 6.13
CA GLY A 466 -21.83 40.96 5.80
C GLY A 466 -21.81 41.96 6.97
N ILE A 467 -20.67 42.54 7.15
CA ILE A 467 -20.42 43.99 7.26
C ILE A 467 -18.96 44.18 6.84
#